data_bb23f6fa2aca59389ebbe3845eb4c3f1
#
_entry.id   bb23f6fa2aca59389ebbe3845eb4c3f1
#
_cell.length_a   1.000
_cell.length_b   1.000
_cell.length_c   1.000
_cell.angle_alpha   90.00
_cell.angle_beta   90.00
_cell.angle_gamma   90.00
#
_symmetry.space_group_name_H-M   'P 1'
#
loop_
_entity.id
_entity.type
_entity.pdbx_description
1 polymer ?
#
loop_
_entity_poly.entity_id
_entity_poly.type
_entity_poly.pdbx_seq_one_letter_code
_entity_poly.pdbx_strand_id
1 'polypeptide(L)'
;MAIVDGFLFTLTFITALGCGLIAGLFFAFSVAVMQALARLPAAGGIAAMQSINSAILNPLFLAIFLGTAAGCALVMLTALARWHSPGSVYLFVGGALYLGGSLLVTAVCNVPKNNMLASVAPGDPDSAGLWAEYLASWTTWNHVRTVASLASLSSLILGLCSLAH
;
A
#
# COMPACT_ATOMS: atom_id res chain seq x y z
N MET A 1 -13.27 23.50 19.68
CA MET A 1 -13.86 22.90 18.49
C MET A 1 -13.01 23.25 17.27
N ALA A 2 -12.86 24.48 16.83
CA ALA A 2 -12.10 24.86 15.63
C ALA A 2 -10.63 24.34 15.55
N ILE A 3 -9.88 24.28 16.65
CA ILE A 3 -8.50 23.78 16.66
C ILE A 3 -8.45 22.26 16.38
N VAL A 4 -9.38 21.51 16.95
CA VAL A 4 -9.45 20.04 16.75
C VAL A 4 -9.87 19.74 15.30
N ASP A 5 -10.77 20.52 14.74
CA ASP A 5 -11.23 20.38 13.36
C ASP A 5 -10.10 20.70 12.37
N GLY A 6 -9.32 21.77 12.63
CA GLY A 6 -8.11 22.10 11.86
C GLY A 6 -7.03 21.01 11.92
N PHE A 7 -6.80 20.43 13.11
CA PHE A 7 -5.85 19.31 13.26
C PHE A 7 -6.32 18.06 12.49
N LEU A 8 -7.58 17.68 12.63
CA LEU A 8 -8.15 16.54 11.91
C LEU A 8 -8.07 16.74 10.40
N PHE A 9 -8.38 17.93 9.90
CA PHE A 9 -8.26 18.28 8.49
C PHE A 9 -6.81 18.09 8.00
N THR A 10 -5.83 18.66 8.69
CA THR A 10 -4.42 18.57 8.33
C THR A 10 -3.92 17.12 8.36
N LEU A 11 -4.26 16.38 9.42
CA LEU A 11 -3.91 14.96 9.54
C LEU A 11 -4.49 14.14 8.40
N THR A 12 -5.77 14.32 8.09
CA THR A 12 -6.45 13.61 7.01
C THR A 12 -5.85 13.96 5.66
N PHE A 13 -5.54 15.23 5.42
CA PHE A 13 -4.92 15.70 4.18
C PHE A 13 -3.53 15.06 3.95
N ILE A 14 -2.66 15.09 4.96
CA ILE A 14 -1.33 14.46 4.88
C ILE A 14 -1.46 12.95 4.68
N THR A 15 -2.40 12.30 5.40
CA THR A 15 -2.66 10.87 5.26
C THR A 15 -3.15 10.52 3.85
N ALA A 16 -4.03 11.33 3.27
CA ALA A 16 -4.52 11.16 1.90
C ALA A 16 -3.38 11.27 0.87
N LEU A 17 -2.47 12.23 1.03
CA LEU A 17 -1.27 12.32 0.18
C LEU A 17 -0.39 11.07 0.30
N GLY A 18 -0.20 10.55 1.51
CA GLY A 18 0.51 9.29 1.74
C GLY A 18 -0.16 8.10 1.03
N CYS A 19 -1.49 7.98 1.14
CA CYS A 19 -2.25 6.95 0.41
C CYS A 19 -2.05 7.06 -1.10
N GLY A 20 -2.03 8.28 -1.65
CA GLY A 20 -1.80 8.54 -3.07
C GLY A 20 -0.41 8.12 -3.53
N LEU A 21 0.65 8.44 -2.78
CA LEU A 21 2.02 8.03 -3.08
C LEU A 21 2.16 6.50 -3.08
N ILE A 22 1.61 5.83 -2.08
CA ILE A 22 1.64 4.36 -1.98
C ILE A 22 0.80 3.71 -3.09
N ALA A 23 -0.37 4.24 -3.39
CA ALA A 23 -1.20 3.76 -4.50
C ALA A 23 -0.47 3.89 -5.84
N GLY A 24 0.18 5.03 -6.10
CA GLY A 24 0.96 5.27 -7.32
C GLY A 24 2.13 4.29 -7.45
N LEU A 25 2.86 4.03 -6.37
CA LEU A 25 3.93 3.04 -6.36
C LEU A 25 3.39 1.64 -6.70
N PHE A 26 2.35 1.17 -6.03
CA PHE A 26 1.76 -0.15 -6.29
C PHE A 26 1.17 -0.24 -7.70
N PHE A 27 0.56 0.83 -8.19
CA PHE A 27 0.08 0.91 -9.57
C PHE A 27 1.22 0.75 -10.57
N ALA A 28 2.35 1.46 -10.40
CA ALA A 28 3.51 1.33 -11.27
C ALA A 28 4.04 -0.12 -11.29
N PHE A 29 4.10 -0.79 -10.14
CA PHE A 29 4.45 -2.20 -10.08
C PHE A 29 3.45 -3.08 -10.84
N SER A 30 2.15 -2.83 -10.68
CA SER A 30 1.09 -3.62 -11.32
C SER A 30 1.11 -3.54 -12.84
N VAL A 31 1.33 -2.34 -13.41
CA VAL A 31 1.15 -2.11 -14.86
C VAL A 31 2.44 -2.07 -15.65
N ALA A 32 3.59 -1.86 -15.01
CA ALA A 32 4.85 -1.69 -15.72
C ALA A 32 5.97 -2.61 -15.18
N VAL A 33 6.31 -2.50 -13.88
CA VAL A 33 7.50 -3.16 -13.34
C VAL A 33 7.40 -4.69 -13.45
N MET A 34 6.29 -5.28 -12.98
CA MET A 34 6.12 -6.75 -13.02
C MET A 34 6.05 -7.28 -14.45
N GLN A 35 5.46 -6.52 -15.38
CA GLN A 35 5.44 -6.89 -16.79
C GLN A 35 6.84 -6.81 -17.42
N ALA A 36 7.64 -5.81 -17.06
CA ALA A 36 9.02 -5.70 -17.54
C ALA A 36 9.88 -6.85 -17.01
N LEU A 37 9.76 -7.18 -15.73
CA LEU A 37 10.47 -8.30 -15.11
C LEU A 37 10.07 -9.65 -15.71
N ALA A 38 8.80 -9.83 -16.06
CA ALA A 38 8.28 -11.06 -16.71
C ALA A 38 8.88 -11.30 -18.11
N ARG A 39 9.43 -10.29 -18.76
CA ARG A 39 10.08 -10.41 -20.09
C ARG A 39 11.55 -10.82 -19.99
N LEU A 40 12.12 -10.79 -18.79
CA LEU A 40 13.49 -11.23 -18.55
C LEU A 40 13.56 -12.76 -18.44
N PRO A 41 14.70 -13.39 -18.77
CA PRO A 41 14.96 -14.76 -18.35
C PRO A 41 14.74 -14.90 -16.83
N ALA A 42 14.23 -16.04 -16.37
CA ALA A 42 13.84 -16.24 -14.96
C ALA A 42 14.93 -15.81 -13.97
N ALA A 43 16.18 -16.23 -14.23
CA ALA A 43 17.33 -15.85 -13.40
C ALA A 43 17.50 -14.33 -13.29
N GLY A 44 17.35 -13.62 -14.40
CA GLY A 44 17.44 -12.15 -14.44
C GLY A 44 16.27 -11.47 -13.71
N GLY A 45 15.05 -11.98 -13.91
CA GLY A 45 13.85 -11.49 -13.23
C GLY A 45 13.92 -11.66 -11.72
N ILE A 46 14.34 -12.85 -11.26
CA ILE A 46 14.55 -13.16 -9.82
C ILE A 46 15.59 -12.22 -9.22
N ALA A 47 16.78 -12.14 -9.82
CA ALA A 47 17.86 -11.30 -9.30
C ALA A 47 17.44 -9.81 -9.23
N ALA A 48 16.76 -9.30 -10.25
CA ALA A 48 16.26 -7.92 -10.26
C ALA A 48 15.20 -7.71 -9.17
N MET A 49 14.24 -8.62 -9.00
CA MET A 49 13.20 -8.47 -7.98
C MET A 49 13.74 -8.61 -6.56
N GLN A 50 14.72 -9.49 -6.31
CA GLN A 50 15.44 -9.58 -5.03
C GLN A 50 16.12 -8.23 -4.70
N SER A 51 16.79 -7.63 -5.67
CA SER A 51 17.41 -6.31 -5.51
C SER A 51 16.37 -5.22 -5.21
N ILE A 52 15.24 -5.20 -5.92
CA ILE A 52 14.14 -4.27 -5.67
C ILE A 52 13.57 -4.46 -4.25
N ASN A 53 13.33 -5.71 -3.83
CA ASN A 53 12.80 -6.01 -2.50
C ASN A 53 13.74 -5.56 -1.38
N SER A 54 15.05 -5.61 -1.60
CA SER A 54 16.04 -5.06 -0.67
C SER A 54 16.05 -3.53 -0.68
N ALA A 55 16.05 -2.92 -1.86
CA ALA A 55 16.14 -1.47 -2.03
C ALA A 55 14.90 -0.73 -1.49
N ILE A 56 13.70 -1.35 -1.58
CA ILE A 56 12.46 -0.72 -1.11
C ILE A 56 12.43 -0.57 0.42
N LEU A 57 13.19 -1.37 1.16
CA LEU A 57 13.25 -1.31 2.63
C LEU A 57 14.13 -0.14 3.13
N ASN A 58 14.14 0.98 2.43
CA ASN A 58 14.83 2.19 2.86
C ASN A 58 13.99 3.02 3.84
N PRO A 59 14.64 3.87 4.67
CA PRO A 59 13.95 4.65 5.71
C PRO A 59 12.86 5.57 5.16
N LEU A 60 13.03 6.14 3.97
CA LEU A 60 12.06 7.07 3.37
C LEU A 60 10.76 6.32 3.00
N PHE A 61 10.87 5.18 2.31
CA PHE A 61 9.70 4.37 1.97
C PHE A 61 8.99 3.89 3.24
N LEU A 62 9.72 3.37 4.22
CA LEU A 62 9.15 2.88 5.46
C LEU A 62 8.45 4.00 6.24
N ALA A 63 9.04 5.19 6.30
CA ALA A 63 8.41 6.35 6.93
C ALA A 63 7.09 6.73 6.25
N ILE A 64 7.03 6.75 4.92
CA ILE A 64 5.80 7.05 4.18
C ILE A 64 4.78 5.92 4.38
N PHE A 65 5.17 4.66 4.20
CA PHE A 65 4.25 3.52 4.25
C PHE A 65 3.64 3.32 5.65
N LEU A 66 4.49 3.27 6.67
CA LEU A 66 4.05 3.09 8.07
C LEU A 66 3.47 4.38 8.67
N GLY A 67 4.00 5.54 8.29
CA GLY A 67 3.45 6.84 8.70
C GLY A 67 2.03 7.04 8.17
N THR A 68 1.77 6.65 6.89
CA THR A 68 0.41 6.65 6.34
C THR A 68 -0.50 5.68 7.10
N ALA A 69 -0.02 4.49 7.46
CA ALA A 69 -0.78 3.54 8.26
C ALA A 69 -1.13 4.10 9.65
N ALA A 70 -0.18 4.74 10.32
CA ALA A 70 -0.41 5.42 11.59
C ALA A 70 -1.42 6.58 11.45
N GLY A 71 -1.30 7.39 10.41
CA GLY A 71 -2.27 8.43 10.07
C GLY A 71 -3.67 7.86 9.85
N CYS A 72 -3.80 6.79 9.06
CA CYS A 72 -5.07 6.09 8.84
C CYS A 72 -5.68 5.57 10.14
N ALA A 73 -4.87 4.99 11.04
CA ALA A 73 -5.34 4.53 12.34
C ALA A 73 -5.87 5.68 13.20
N LEU A 74 -5.14 6.79 13.27
CA LEU A 74 -5.55 7.99 14.02
C LEU A 74 -6.83 8.61 13.46
N VAL A 75 -6.93 8.75 12.13
CA VAL A 75 -8.12 9.27 11.46
C VAL A 75 -9.32 8.36 11.74
N MET A 76 -9.14 7.05 11.64
CA MET A 76 -10.20 6.07 11.91
C MET A 76 -10.66 6.11 13.37
N LEU A 77 -9.75 6.18 14.34
CA LEU A 77 -10.09 6.32 15.77
C LEU A 77 -10.83 7.62 16.05
N THR A 78 -10.40 8.73 15.43
CA THR A 78 -11.09 10.02 15.56
C THR A 78 -12.48 9.96 14.95
N ALA A 79 -12.65 9.29 13.81
CA ALA A 79 -13.94 9.08 13.18
C ALA A 79 -14.90 8.27 14.06
N LEU A 80 -14.40 7.23 14.75
CA LEU A 80 -15.18 6.45 15.72
C LEU A 80 -15.63 7.29 16.91
N ALA A 81 -14.72 8.11 17.47
CA ALA A 81 -15.04 8.99 18.59
C ALA A 81 -16.06 10.10 18.22
N ARG A 82 -16.14 10.43 16.92
CA ARG A 82 -17.01 11.49 16.38
C ARG A 82 -18.00 10.94 15.34
N TRP A 83 -18.52 9.74 15.56
CA TRP A 83 -19.27 8.96 14.56
C TRP A 83 -20.45 9.72 13.91
N HIS A 84 -21.11 10.59 14.66
CA HIS A 84 -22.24 11.38 14.18
C HIS A 84 -21.85 12.69 13.50
N SER A 85 -20.54 12.99 13.38
CA SER A 85 -20.07 14.19 12.67
C SER A 85 -20.05 13.98 11.16
N PRO A 86 -20.27 15.03 10.37
CA PRO A 86 -20.14 14.93 8.90
C PRO A 86 -18.80 14.32 8.49
N GLY A 87 -18.84 13.44 7.49
CA GLY A 87 -17.64 12.82 6.93
C GLY A 87 -17.06 11.65 7.72
N SER A 88 -17.48 11.37 8.97
CA SER A 88 -16.90 10.32 9.82
C SER A 88 -16.91 8.94 9.17
N VAL A 89 -17.96 8.59 8.45
CA VAL A 89 -18.06 7.30 7.74
C VAL A 89 -16.97 7.20 6.67
N TYR A 90 -16.72 8.25 5.90
CA TYR A 90 -15.68 8.26 4.87
C TYR A 90 -14.28 8.17 5.49
N LEU A 91 -14.03 8.86 6.58
CA LEU A 91 -12.76 8.82 7.30
C LEU A 91 -12.49 7.40 7.86
N PHE A 92 -13.51 6.77 8.45
CA PHE A 92 -13.41 5.40 8.96
C PHE A 92 -13.13 4.40 7.84
N VAL A 93 -13.93 4.45 6.75
CA VAL A 93 -13.78 3.55 5.60
C VAL A 93 -12.41 3.74 4.95
N GLY A 94 -11.95 4.98 4.78
CA GLY A 94 -10.63 5.29 4.22
C GLY A 94 -9.51 4.66 5.05
N GLY A 95 -9.54 4.85 6.37
CA GLY A 95 -8.57 4.24 7.28
C GLY A 95 -8.59 2.71 7.24
N ALA A 96 -9.78 2.11 7.29
CA ALA A 96 -9.95 0.65 7.25
C ALA A 96 -9.46 0.03 5.95
N LEU A 97 -9.68 0.68 4.80
CA LEU A 97 -9.20 0.24 3.49
C LEU A 97 -7.68 0.21 3.42
N TYR A 98 -7.00 1.24 3.92
CA TYR A 98 -5.53 1.23 3.93
C TYR A 98 -4.97 0.19 4.88
N LEU A 99 -5.46 0.13 6.11
CA LEU A 99 -4.96 -0.80 7.12
C LEU A 99 -5.22 -2.26 6.73
N GLY A 100 -6.42 -2.59 6.25
CA GLY A 100 -6.77 -3.94 5.83
C GLY A 100 -6.23 -4.28 4.45
N GLY A 101 -6.50 -3.44 3.46
CA GLY A 101 -6.23 -3.75 2.05
C GLY A 101 -4.82 -3.41 1.58
N SER A 102 -4.09 -2.51 2.27
CA SER A 102 -2.71 -2.18 1.93
C SER A 102 -1.71 -2.75 2.94
N LEU A 103 -1.77 -2.36 4.21
CA LEU A 103 -0.81 -2.77 5.23
C LEU A 103 -0.89 -4.27 5.53
N LEU A 104 -2.07 -4.77 5.91
CA LEU A 104 -2.25 -6.19 6.28
C LEU A 104 -1.98 -7.10 5.08
N VAL A 105 -2.47 -6.77 3.89
CA VAL A 105 -2.18 -7.54 2.66
C VAL A 105 -0.68 -7.55 2.37
N THR A 106 0.04 -6.44 2.57
CA THR A 106 1.51 -6.43 2.45
C THR A 106 2.13 -7.44 3.41
N ALA A 107 1.74 -7.40 4.70
CA ALA A 107 2.34 -8.24 5.73
C ALA A 107 2.07 -9.74 5.53
N VAL A 108 0.83 -10.11 5.15
CA VAL A 108 0.42 -11.52 5.10
C VAL A 108 0.50 -12.15 3.71
N CYS A 109 0.50 -11.35 2.64
CA CYS A 109 0.48 -11.88 1.28
C CYS A 109 1.78 -11.60 0.52
N ASN A 110 2.27 -10.34 0.50
CA ASN A 110 3.42 -9.98 -0.33
C ASN A 110 4.77 -10.22 0.35
N VAL A 111 4.92 -9.90 1.64
CA VAL A 111 6.17 -10.11 2.38
C VAL A 111 6.57 -11.59 2.45
N PRO A 112 5.68 -12.56 2.75
CA PRO A 112 6.06 -13.97 2.73
C PRO A 112 6.55 -14.44 1.36
N LYS A 113 5.95 -13.94 0.26
CA LYS A 113 6.41 -14.23 -1.10
C LYS A 113 7.80 -13.63 -1.39
N ASN A 114 8.05 -12.40 -0.93
CA ASN A 114 9.36 -11.79 -1.06
C ASN A 114 10.44 -12.58 -0.30
N ASN A 115 10.11 -13.07 0.91
CA ASN A 115 11.02 -13.89 1.71
C ASN A 115 11.29 -15.24 1.04
N MET A 116 10.27 -15.88 0.48
CA MET A 116 10.43 -17.10 -0.32
C MET A 116 11.35 -16.84 -1.53
N LEU A 117 11.09 -15.75 -2.29
CA LEU A 117 11.92 -15.41 -3.44
C LEU A 117 13.38 -15.12 -3.04
N ALA A 118 13.61 -14.50 -1.88
CA ALA A 118 14.95 -14.19 -1.37
C ALA A 118 15.79 -15.44 -1.08
N SER A 119 15.17 -16.61 -0.83
CA SER A 119 15.86 -17.88 -0.59
C SER A 119 16.20 -18.65 -1.89
N VAL A 120 15.72 -18.21 -3.05
CA VAL A 120 15.94 -18.88 -4.33
C VAL A 120 17.25 -18.41 -4.96
N ALA A 121 18.11 -19.37 -5.37
CA ALA A 121 19.26 -19.04 -6.20
C ALA A 121 18.80 -18.77 -7.65
N PRO A 122 19.10 -17.60 -8.24
CA PRO A 122 18.57 -17.23 -9.56
C PRO A 122 18.94 -18.19 -10.69
N GLY A 123 20.05 -18.94 -10.55
CA GLY A 123 20.54 -19.92 -11.52
C GLY A 123 20.06 -21.35 -11.30
N ASP A 124 19.19 -21.59 -10.32
CA ASP A 124 18.66 -22.93 -10.03
C ASP A 124 17.77 -23.40 -11.20
N PRO A 125 17.93 -24.66 -11.68
CA PRO A 125 17.08 -25.21 -12.74
C PRO A 125 15.58 -25.14 -12.46
N ASP A 126 15.16 -25.26 -11.21
CA ASP A 126 13.75 -25.24 -10.78
C ASP A 126 13.21 -23.83 -10.57
N SER A 127 14.06 -22.80 -10.66
CA SER A 127 13.68 -21.40 -10.39
C SER A 127 12.65 -20.82 -11.35
N ALA A 128 12.55 -21.35 -12.59
CA ALA A 128 11.63 -20.84 -13.60
C ALA A 128 10.14 -21.04 -13.21
N GLY A 129 9.80 -22.20 -12.65
CA GLY A 129 8.45 -22.48 -12.15
C GLY A 129 8.08 -21.59 -10.96
N LEU A 130 9.00 -21.46 -10.00
CA LEU A 130 8.83 -20.59 -8.83
C LEU A 130 8.67 -19.12 -9.25
N TRP A 131 9.42 -18.66 -10.25
CA TRP A 131 9.31 -17.31 -10.77
C TRP A 131 7.95 -17.04 -11.40
N ALA A 132 7.43 -17.97 -12.20
CA ALA A 132 6.10 -17.83 -12.83
C ALA A 132 4.98 -17.75 -11.78
N GLU A 133 5.04 -18.60 -10.75
CA GLU A 133 4.09 -18.57 -9.64
C GLU A 133 4.20 -17.26 -8.83
N TYR A 134 5.42 -16.82 -8.54
CA TYR A 134 5.67 -15.55 -7.87
C TYR A 134 5.06 -14.37 -8.65
N LEU A 135 5.36 -14.27 -9.96
CA LEU A 135 4.82 -13.21 -10.82
C LEU A 135 3.29 -13.14 -10.74
N ALA A 136 2.62 -14.29 -10.91
CA ALA A 136 1.17 -14.34 -10.90
C ALA A 136 0.60 -13.95 -9.53
N SER A 137 1.05 -14.62 -8.48
CA SER A 137 0.46 -14.47 -7.14
C SER A 137 0.82 -13.14 -6.48
N TRP A 138 2.08 -12.68 -6.59
CA TRP A 138 2.52 -11.40 -6.03
C TRP A 138 1.81 -10.24 -6.72
N THR A 139 1.67 -10.28 -8.05
CA THR A 139 1.00 -9.22 -8.81
C THR A 139 -0.49 -9.15 -8.48
N THR A 140 -1.16 -10.29 -8.31
CA THR A 140 -2.57 -10.33 -7.88
C THR A 140 -2.78 -9.58 -6.55
N TRP A 141 -1.96 -9.87 -5.54
CA TRP A 141 -2.05 -9.17 -4.26
C TRP A 141 -1.62 -7.70 -4.35
N ASN A 142 -0.70 -7.38 -5.28
CA ASN A 142 -0.36 -6.00 -5.55
C ASN A 142 -1.52 -5.20 -6.18
N HIS A 143 -2.34 -5.82 -7.04
CA HIS A 143 -3.58 -5.20 -7.54
C HIS A 143 -4.54 -4.89 -6.39
N VAL A 144 -4.72 -5.82 -5.44
CA VAL A 144 -5.55 -5.57 -4.24
C VAL A 144 -5.04 -4.36 -3.47
N ARG A 145 -3.73 -4.28 -3.21
CA ARG A 145 -3.11 -3.13 -2.52
C ARG A 145 -3.32 -1.82 -3.28
N THR A 146 -3.17 -1.84 -4.61
CA THR A 146 -3.38 -0.67 -5.46
C THR A 146 -4.81 -0.15 -5.33
N VAL A 147 -5.80 -1.03 -5.53
CA VAL A 147 -7.21 -0.66 -5.45
C VAL A 147 -7.58 -0.17 -4.05
N ALA A 148 -7.14 -0.88 -3.02
CA ALA A 148 -7.43 -0.50 -1.63
C ALA A 148 -6.83 0.87 -1.26
N SER A 149 -5.59 1.14 -1.69
CA SER A 149 -4.94 2.43 -1.42
C SER A 149 -5.59 3.58 -2.18
N LEU A 150 -6.03 3.37 -3.44
CA LEU A 150 -6.79 4.36 -4.21
C LEU A 150 -8.17 4.60 -3.62
N ALA A 151 -8.87 3.55 -3.21
CA ALA A 151 -10.17 3.67 -2.56
C ALA A 151 -10.06 4.38 -1.19
N SER A 152 -8.99 4.11 -0.44
CA SER A 152 -8.66 4.83 0.79
C SER A 152 -8.46 6.32 0.54
N LEU A 153 -7.61 6.69 -0.44
CA LEU A 153 -7.40 8.07 -0.85
C LEU A 153 -8.72 8.76 -1.20
N SER A 154 -9.53 8.13 -2.05
CA SER A 154 -10.83 8.68 -2.49
C SER A 154 -11.78 8.91 -1.31
N SER A 155 -11.86 7.93 -0.40
CA SER A 155 -12.68 8.02 0.80
C SER A 155 -12.23 9.15 1.73
N LEU A 156 -10.91 9.29 1.96
CA LEU A 156 -10.36 10.38 2.78
C LEU A 156 -10.62 11.75 2.17
N ILE A 157 -10.55 11.88 0.83
CA ILE A 157 -10.90 13.13 0.13
C ILE A 157 -12.38 13.48 0.33
N LEU A 158 -13.29 12.50 0.20
CA LEU A 158 -14.71 12.72 0.48
C LEU A 158 -14.95 13.14 1.94
N GLY A 159 -14.21 12.54 2.87
CA GLY A 159 -14.22 12.97 4.27
C GLY A 159 -13.77 14.41 4.45
N LEU A 160 -12.68 14.83 3.79
CA LEU A 160 -12.20 16.22 3.82
C LEU A 160 -13.22 17.21 3.25
N CYS A 161 -13.86 16.87 2.12
CA CYS A 161 -14.92 17.70 1.55
C CYS A 161 -16.10 17.88 2.54
N SER A 162 -16.44 16.81 3.27
CA SER A 162 -17.53 16.86 4.27
C SER A 162 -17.16 17.64 5.54
N LEU A 163 -15.86 17.76 5.87
CA LEU A 163 -15.39 18.55 7.01
C LEU A 163 -15.33 20.06 6.69
N ALA A 164 -15.29 20.42 5.40
CA ALA A 164 -15.18 21.81 4.95
C ALA A 164 -16.54 22.53 4.85
N HIS A 165 -17.64 21.80 5.00
CA HIS A 165 -19.02 22.30 4.99
C HIS A 165 -19.64 22.23 6.38
#